data_1add52bf839ca83c2484ece6392e1d3a
#
_entry.id   1add52bf839ca83c2484ece6392e1d3a
#
_cell.length_a   1.000
_cell.length_b   1.000
_cell.length_c   1.000
_cell.angle_alpha   90.00
_cell.angle_beta   90.00
_cell.angle_gamma   90.00
#
_symmetry.space_group_name_H-M   'P 1'
#
loop_
_entity.id
_entity.type
_entity.pdbx_description
1 polymer ?
#
loop_
_entity_poly.entity_id
_entity_poly.type
_entity_poly.pdbx_seq_one_letter_code
_entity_poly.pdbx_strand_id
1 'polypeptide(L)'
;MFDDQKEDFERIISKLKKYGEFVDTDTCIEMLQGTKKIDQKYYHLSFDDGFRNNFTNALPILKRHEVPAIFFVPSSLIGASFDKTREYCLETTKYNSVIEMLKWSDLREMLSSGYEVGSHTKTHARFSAISNNEILMRDEILGSKKELESHLDYECKYISWPFGTLADADDESLKMAESSGYTACFGAYRGTIRPKSTSIFSIPRHHFEAQWPASHVMYFAR
;
A
#
# COMPACT_ATOMS: atom_id res chain seq x y z
N MET A 1 10.11 -7.95 -0.69
CA MET A 1 11.56 -7.64 -0.76
C MET A 1 12.37 -8.85 -0.30
N PHE A 2 13.23 -9.40 -1.14
CA PHE A 2 14.05 -10.57 -0.84
C PHE A 2 15.30 -10.23 -0.02
N ASP A 3 15.98 -11.24 0.53
CA ASP A 3 17.11 -11.03 1.44
C ASP A 3 18.30 -10.31 0.77
N ASP A 4 18.57 -10.63 -0.49
CA ASP A 4 19.62 -10.03 -1.33
C ASP A 4 19.34 -8.56 -1.72
N GLN A 5 18.13 -8.07 -1.49
CA GLN A 5 17.71 -6.72 -1.82
C GLN A 5 17.77 -5.74 -0.64
N LYS A 6 18.10 -6.21 0.56
CA LYS A 6 18.08 -5.40 1.79
C LYS A 6 19.02 -4.20 1.72
N GLU A 7 20.23 -4.41 1.26
CA GLU A 7 21.24 -3.34 1.15
C GLU A 7 20.85 -2.29 0.11
N ASP A 8 20.28 -2.72 -1.02
CA ASP A 8 19.84 -1.81 -2.06
C ASP A 8 18.64 -0.97 -1.58
N PHE A 9 17.66 -1.60 -0.91
CA PHE A 9 16.55 -0.89 -0.30
C PHE A 9 17.01 0.13 0.75
N GLU A 10 17.91 -0.27 1.66
CA GLU A 10 18.47 0.65 2.66
C GLU A 10 19.22 1.83 2.02
N ARG A 11 19.92 1.58 0.91
CA ARG A 11 20.58 2.63 0.13
C ARG A 11 19.59 3.60 -0.50
N ILE A 12 18.44 3.10 -0.99
CA ILE A 12 17.33 3.93 -1.50
C ILE A 12 16.79 4.82 -0.38
N ILE A 13 16.40 4.25 0.75
CA ILE A 13 15.88 4.97 1.91
C ILE A 13 16.84 6.04 2.39
N SER A 14 18.11 5.68 2.60
CA SER A 14 19.16 6.60 3.04
C SER A 14 19.35 7.77 2.06
N LYS A 15 19.22 7.49 0.77
CA LYS A 15 19.36 8.52 -0.26
C LYS A 15 18.16 9.45 -0.29
N LEU A 16 16.93 8.93 -0.22
CA LEU A 16 15.72 9.75 -0.19
C LEU A 16 15.72 10.68 1.04
N LYS A 17 16.09 10.20 2.23
CA LYS A 17 16.21 11.01 3.47
C LYS A 17 17.18 12.20 3.35
N LYS A 18 18.15 12.17 2.46
CA LYS A 18 19.06 13.31 2.21
C LYS A 18 18.40 14.44 1.44
N TYR A 19 17.29 14.19 0.75
CA TYR A 19 16.65 15.14 -0.15
C TYR A 19 15.23 15.51 0.24
N GLY A 20 14.65 14.87 1.27
CA GLY A 20 13.32 15.14 1.76
C GLY A 20 13.01 14.33 3.01
N GLU A 21 11.82 14.52 3.53
CA GLU A 21 11.33 13.88 4.75
C GLU A 21 10.26 12.84 4.42
N PHE A 22 10.27 11.71 5.12
CA PHE A 22 9.18 10.74 5.03
C PHE A 22 8.06 11.12 5.99
N VAL A 23 6.83 11.05 5.51
CA VAL A 23 5.63 11.36 6.29
C VAL A 23 4.69 10.15 6.33
N ASP A 24 3.90 10.07 7.40
CA ASP A 24 2.79 9.13 7.51
C ASP A 24 1.64 9.46 6.55
N THR A 25 0.66 8.57 6.48
CA THR A 25 -0.45 8.73 5.53
C THR A 25 -1.38 9.86 5.91
N ASP A 26 -1.68 10.05 7.21
CA ASP A 26 -2.51 11.17 7.67
C ASP A 26 -1.88 12.52 7.27
N THR A 27 -0.58 12.69 7.53
CA THR A 27 0.18 13.89 7.11
C THR A 27 0.18 14.07 5.57
N CYS A 28 0.35 12.99 4.81
CA CYS A 28 0.28 13.06 3.36
C CYS A 28 -1.09 13.54 2.87
N ILE A 29 -2.18 13.05 3.45
CA ILE A 29 -3.55 13.47 3.10
C ILE A 29 -3.79 14.93 3.50
N GLU A 30 -3.37 15.36 4.68
CA GLU A 30 -3.45 16.77 5.10
C GLU A 30 -2.73 17.71 4.11
N MET A 31 -1.56 17.32 3.62
CA MET A 31 -0.82 18.07 2.60
C MET A 31 -1.60 18.12 1.28
N LEU A 32 -2.20 17.00 0.86
CA LEU A 32 -3.02 16.95 -0.36
C LEU A 32 -4.27 17.83 -0.26
N GLN A 33 -4.92 17.85 0.88
CA GLN A 33 -6.08 18.70 1.17
C GLN A 33 -5.70 20.17 1.35
N GLY A 34 -4.40 20.47 1.56
CA GLY A 34 -3.87 21.81 1.78
C GLY A 34 -4.14 22.36 3.18
N THR A 35 -4.42 21.48 4.15
CA THR A 35 -4.53 21.79 5.58
C THR A 35 -3.16 21.82 6.25
N LYS A 36 -2.18 21.10 5.71
CA LYS A 36 -0.78 21.16 6.12
C LYS A 36 0.09 21.75 5.03
N LYS A 37 0.98 22.67 5.40
CA LYS A 37 1.89 23.34 4.48
C LYS A 37 2.94 22.37 3.92
N ILE A 38 3.24 22.51 2.64
CA ILE A 38 4.38 21.85 1.97
C ILE A 38 5.45 22.91 1.79
N ASP A 39 6.53 22.83 2.55
CA ASP A 39 7.63 23.80 2.56
C ASP A 39 8.98 23.20 2.16
N GLN A 40 9.01 21.87 1.98
CA GLN A 40 10.15 21.12 1.48
C GLN A 40 9.67 19.92 0.67
N LYS A 41 10.56 19.01 0.33
CA LYS A 41 10.22 17.75 -0.33
C LYS A 41 9.80 16.71 0.72
N TYR A 42 8.65 16.09 0.47
CA TYR A 42 8.14 15.00 1.31
C TYR A 42 7.96 13.73 0.50
N TYR A 43 8.10 12.59 1.16
CA TYR A 43 7.88 11.27 0.59
C TYR A 43 6.87 10.50 1.45
N HIS A 44 5.95 9.84 0.80
CA HIS A 44 5.07 8.85 1.44
C HIS A 44 5.46 7.47 0.92
N LEU A 45 5.65 6.50 1.81
CA LEU A 45 6.09 5.15 1.47
C LEU A 45 4.98 4.13 1.74
N SER A 46 4.74 3.26 0.76
CA SER A 46 3.76 2.19 0.89
C SER A 46 4.27 0.87 0.32
N PHE A 47 3.72 -0.22 0.83
CA PHE A 47 3.94 -1.58 0.36
C PHE A 47 2.59 -2.21 0.06
N ASP A 48 2.48 -2.94 -1.03
CA ASP A 48 1.26 -3.64 -1.42
C ASP A 48 1.41 -5.16 -1.25
N ASP A 49 0.37 -5.92 -1.55
CA ASP A 49 0.30 -7.37 -1.70
C ASP A 49 0.36 -8.21 -0.42
N GLY A 50 0.74 -7.66 0.72
CA GLY A 50 0.72 -8.39 2.00
C GLY A 50 1.78 -9.49 2.14
N PHE A 51 2.89 -9.44 1.40
CA PHE A 51 3.97 -10.41 1.51
C PHE A 51 4.75 -10.26 2.82
N ARG A 52 5.02 -11.38 3.49
CA ARG A 52 5.70 -11.42 4.79
C ARG A 52 7.14 -10.91 4.76
N ASN A 53 7.81 -11.00 3.62
CA ASN A 53 9.14 -10.45 3.46
C ASN A 53 9.19 -8.91 3.60
N ASN A 54 8.08 -8.20 3.54
CA ASN A 54 8.00 -6.79 3.90
C ASN A 54 8.14 -6.60 5.43
N PHE A 55 7.57 -7.52 6.22
CA PHE A 55 7.74 -7.53 7.68
C PHE A 55 9.16 -7.96 8.09
N THR A 56 9.68 -9.07 7.53
CA THR A 56 10.96 -9.62 7.96
C THR A 56 12.17 -8.83 7.46
N ASN A 57 12.05 -8.17 6.31
CA ASN A 57 13.18 -7.55 5.62
C ASN A 57 13.08 -6.02 5.55
N ALA A 58 11.93 -5.46 5.13
CA ALA A 58 11.79 -4.01 5.01
C ALA A 58 11.59 -3.34 6.36
N LEU A 59 10.72 -3.87 7.21
CA LEU A 59 10.36 -3.25 8.49
C LEU A 59 11.56 -2.98 9.41
N PRO A 60 12.55 -3.90 9.59
CA PRO A 60 13.75 -3.60 10.40
C PRO A 60 14.58 -2.43 9.85
N ILE A 61 14.62 -2.25 8.55
CA ILE A 61 15.32 -1.11 7.91
C ILE A 61 14.52 0.17 8.17
N LEU A 62 13.20 0.14 7.98
CA LEU A 62 12.34 1.30 8.25
C LEU A 62 12.43 1.75 9.72
N LYS A 63 12.39 0.79 10.67
CA LYS A 63 12.57 1.07 12.11
C LYS A 63 13.90 1.76 12.39
N ARG A 64 15.01 1.24 11.84
CA ARG A 64 16.35 1.80 12.04
C ARG A 64 16.50 3.22 11.50
N HIS A 65 15.80 3.51 10.39
CA HIS A 65 15.82 4.82 9.75
C HIS A 65 14.68 5.74 10.19
N GLU A 66 13.80 5.29 11.10
CA GLU A 66 12.62 6.04 11.56
C GLU A 66 11.76 6.53 10.39
N VAL A 67 11.49 5.65 9.44
CA VAL A 67 10.69 5.94 8.23
C VAL A 67 9.30 5.37 8.41
N PRO A 68 8.25 6.23 8.45
CA PRO A 68 6.87 5.76 8.45
C PRO A 68 6.50 5.10 7.12
N ALA A 69 5.60 4.13 7.18
CA ALA A 69 5.09 3.46 5.99
C ALA A 69 3.72 2.84 6.27
N ILE A 70 2.93 2.69 5.20
CA ILE A 70 1.68 1.94 5.20
C ILE A 70 1.83 0.64 4.42
N PHE A 71 1.19 -0.44 4.90
CA PHE A 71 1.17 -1.74 4.26
C PHE A 71 -0.26 -2.07 3.83
N PHE A 72 -0.52 -2.04 2.52
CA PHE A 72 -1.81 -2.42 1.95
C PHE A 72 -1.85 -3.93 1.78
N VAL A 73 -2.82 -4.58 2.42
CA VAL A 73 -2.88 -6.04 2.50
C VAL A 73 -4.22 -6.58 2.01
N PRO A 74 -4.23 -7.64 1.18
CA PRO A 74 -5.47 -8.34 0.84
C PRO A 74 -5.91 -9.19 2.03
N SER A 75 -7.05 -8.81 2.65
CA SER A 75 -7.42 -9.29 3.99
C SER A 75 -7.60 -10.81 4.07
N SER A 76 -8.18 -11.44 3.05
CA SER A 76 -8.40 -12.89 3.02
C SER A 76 -7.13 -13.72 2.80
N LEU A 77 -6.00 -13.07 2.50
CA LEU A 77 -4.72 -13.74 2.30
C LEU A 77 -3.82 -13.69 3.55
N ILE A 78 -4.23 -12.95 4.58
CA ILE A 78 -3.48 -12.90 5.84
C ILE A 78 -3.57 -14.24 6.56
N GLY A 79 -2.40 -14.89 6.77
CA GLY A 79 -2.30 -16.22 7.33
C GLY A 79 -2.81 -17.35 6.41
N ALA A 80 -2.90 -17.09 5.10
CA ALA A 80 -3.37 -18.06 4.12
C ALA A 80 -2.53 -19.34 4.10
N SER A 81 -3.17 -20.46 3.75
CA SER A 81 -2.49 -21.72 3.54
C SER A 81 -1.46 -21.65 2.41
N PHE A 82 -0.54 -22.61 2.36
CA PHE A 82 0.46 -22.68 1.30
C PHE A 82 -0.18 -22.73 -0.09
N ASP A 83 -1.22 -23.54 -0.28
CA ASP A 83 -1.89 -23.68 -1.58
C ASP A 83 -2.53 -22.37 -2.03
N LYS A 84 -3.24 -21.67 -1.15
CA LYS A 84 -3.83 -20.37 -1.44
C LYS A 84 -2.76 -19.30 -1.71
N THR A 85 -1.68 -19.32 -0.95
CA THR A 85 -0.52 -18.44 -1.16
C THR A 85 0.15 -18.70 -2.51
N ARG A 86 0.31 -19.98 -2.87
CA ARG A 86 0.87 -20.39 -4.16
C ARG A 86 0.02 -19.92 -5.34
N GLU A 87 -1.29 -20.13 -5.26
CA GLU A 87 -2.24 -19.64 -6.27
C GLU A 87 -2.13 -18.11 -6.42
N TYR A 88 -2.14 -17.38 -5.32
CA TYR A 88 -2.00 -15.93 -5.33
C TYR A 88 -0.69 -15.48 -5.98
N CYS A 89 0.45 -16.04 -5.57
CA CYS A 89 1.75 -15.66 -6.11
C CYS A 89 1.87 -15.98 -7.61
N LEU A 90 1.51 -17.19 -8.02
CA LEU A 90 1.79 -17.66 -9.37
C LEU A 90 0.70 -17.31 -10.38
N GLU A 91 -0.57 -17.32 -9.95
CA GLU A 91 -1.71 -17.14 -10.86
C GLU A 91 -2.27 -15.70 -10.83
N THR A 92 -2.26 -15.05 -9.67
CA THR A 92 -2.82 -13.70 -9.55
C THR A 92 -1.76 -12.63 -9.81
N THR A 93 -0.68 -12.62 -9.03
CA THR A 93 0.36 -11.59 -9.14
C THR A 93 1.47 -11.93 -10.13
N LYS A 94 1.48 -13.17 -10.65
CA LYS A 94 2.46 -13.66 -11.65
C LYS A 94 3.93 -13.59 -11.17
N TYR A 95 4.16 -13.71 -9.87
CA TYR A 95 5.52 -13.85 -9.34
C TYR A 95 6.15 -15.20 -9.76
N ASN A 96 7.47 -15.24 -9.83
CA ASN A 96 8.21 -16.44 -10.21
C ASN A 96 8.40 -17.44 -9.05
N SER A 97 8.00 -17.08 -7.84
CA SER A 97 8.17 -17.86 -6.62
C SER A 97 7.01 -17.67 -5.66
N VAL A 98 6.83 -18.63 -4.76
CA VAL A 98 5.87 -18.52 -3.67
C VAL A 98 6.50 -17.73 -2.54
N ILE A 99 5.86 -16.63 -2.15
CA ILE A 99 6.29 -15.75 -1.07
C ILE A 99 5.26 -15.88 0.06
N GLU A 100 5.73 -16.14 1.29
CA GLU A 100 4.85 -16.29 2.47
C GLU A 100 4.03 -15.00 2.68
N MET A 101 2.75 -15.15 3.03
CA MET A 101 1.87 -14.04 3.36
C MET A 101 2.08 -13.61 4.82
N LEU A 102 1.82 -12.33 5.09
CA LEU A 102 1.74 -11.78 6.46
C LEU A 102 0.75 -12.58 7.30
N LYS A 103 1.01 -12.67 8.60
CA LYS A 103 0.11 -13.22 9.61
C LYS A 103 -0.56 -12.09 10.39
N TRP A 104 -1.69 -12.36 11.00
CA TRP A 104 -2.37 -11.39 11.87
C TRP A 104 -1.47 -10.92 13.03
N SER A 105 -0.59 -11.80 13.53
CA SER A 105 0.42 -11.44 14.55
C SER A 105 1.45 -10.43 14.03
N ASP A 106 1.88 -10.58 12.76
CA ASP A 106 2.84 -9.69 12.13
C ASP A 106 2.23 -8.29 11.98
N LEU A 107 0.94 -8.21 11.55
CA LEU A 107 0.21 -6.94 11.42
C LEU A 107 0.02 -6.23 12.77
N ARG A 108 -0.30 -6.99 13.84
CA ARG A 108 -0.39 -6.40 15.19
C ARG A 108 0.96 -5.83 15.66
N GLU A 109 2.06 -6.51 15.36
CA GLU A 109 3.41 -6.01 15.68
C GLU A 109 3.75 -4.75 14.87
N MET A 110 3.38 -4.69 13.58
CA MET A 110 3.53 -3.49 12.75
C MET A 110 2.78 -2.31 13.36
N LEU A 111 1.50 -2.48 13.69
CA LEU A 111 0.67 -1.44 14.30
C LEU A 111 1.22 -0.98 15.65
N SER A 112 1.60 -1.92 16.53
CA SER A 112 2.20 -1.57 17.84
C SER A 112 3.55 -0.86 17.72
N SER A 113 4.20 -0.98 16.59
CA SER A 113 5.45 -0.29 16.24
C SER A 113 5.23 1.05 15.52
N GLY A 114 3.97 1.51 15.38
CA GLY A 114 3.63 2.79 14.78
C GLY A 114 3.54 2.79 13.25
N TYR A 115 3.49 1.61 12.62
CA TYR A 115 3.25 1.49 11.18
C TYR A 115 1.77 1.37 10.89
N GLU A 116 1.37 1.73 9.67
CA GLU A 116 -0.02 1.74 9.25
C GLU A 116 -0.36 0.49 8.44
N VAL A 117 -1.60 0.01 8.56
CA VAL A 117 -2.15 -1.07 7.75
C VAL A 117 -3.34 -0.54 6.97
N GLY A 118 -3.33 -0.73 5.66
CA GLY A 118 -4.43 -0.39 4.76
C GLY A 118 -5.01 -1.62 4.08
N SER A 119 -6.18 -1.47 3.49
CA SER A 119 -6.80 -2.52 2.68
C SER A 119 -6.18 -2.56 1.27
N HIS A 120 -5.94 -3.77 0.77
CA HIS A 120 -5.67 -4.03 -0.64
C HIS A 120 -6.78 -4.90 -1.24
N THR A 121 -8.03 -4.59 -0.89
CA THR A 121 -9.25 -5.37 -1.08
C THR A 121 -9.26 -6.69 -0.29
N LYS A 122 -10.26 -7.51 -0.48
CA LYS A 122 -10.39 -8.78 0.22
C LYS A 122 -9.54 -9.87 -0.40
N THR A 123 -9.66 -10.06 -1.71
CA THR A 123 -9.01 -11.16 -2.45
C THR A 123 -8.00 -10.67 -3.49
N HIS A 124 -7.67 -9.37 -3.52
CA HIS A 124 -6.87 -8.73 -4.56
C HIS A 124 -7.61 -8.68 -5.91
N ALA A 125 -8.93 -8.50 -5.89
CA ALA A 125 -9.73 -8.43 -7.12
C ALA A 125 -9.48 -7.12 -7.88
N ARG A 126 -9.39 -7.22 -9.21
CA ARG A 126 -9.33 -6.07 -10.11
C ARG A 126 -10.72 -5.41 -10.17
N PHE A 127 -10.87 -4.16 -9.78
CA PHE A 127 -12.15 -3.48 -9.73
C PHE A 127 -12.86 -3.48 -11.09
N SER A 128 -12.15 -3.17 -12.17
CA SER A 128 -12.72 -3.18 -13.53
C SER A 128 -13.24 -4.55 -13.97
N ALA A 129 -12.73 -5.66 -13.41
CA ALA A 129 -13.22 -7.00 -13.72
C ALA A 129 -14.51 -7.37 -12.96
N ILE A 130 -14.83 -6.65 -11.89
CA ILE A 130 -16.00 -6.90 -11.03
C ILE A 130 -17.00 -5.74 -11.00
N SER A 131 -16.80 -4.71 -11.82
CA SER A 131 -17.60 -3.48 -11.84
C SER A 131 -19.11 -3.72 -12.06
N ASN A 132 -19.46 -4.76 -12.82
CA ASN A 132 -20.84 -5.14 -13.07
C ASN A 132 -21.51 -5.95 -11.93
N ASN A 133 -20.80 -6.20 -10.83
CA ASN A 133 -21.28 -6.98 -9.70
C ASN A 133 -21.11 -6.19 -8.38
N GLU A 134 -22.13 -5.40 -8.05
CA GLU A 134 -22.13 -4.54 -6.86
C GLU A 134 -21.92 -5.33 -5.56
N ILE A 135 -22.49 -6.52 -5.45
CA ILE A 135 -22.35 -7.36 -4.25
C ILE A 135 -20.90 -7.78 -4.06
N LEU A 136 -20.25 -8.25 -5.12
CA LEU A 136 -18.86 -8.64 -5.09
C LEU A 136 -17.94 -7.43 -4.84
N MET A 137 -18.18 -6.32 -5.52
CA MET A 137 -17.43 -5.07 -5.31
C MET A 137 -17.51 -4.62 -3.84
N ARG A 138 -18.71 -4.66 -3.26
CA ARG A 138 -18.94 -4.30 -1.86
C ARG A 138 -18.22 -5.27 -0.90
N ASP A 139 -18.19 -6.57 -1.19
CA ASP A 139 -17.46 -7.55 -0.37
C ASP A 139 -15.94 -7.32 -0.46
N GLU A 140 -15.43 -7.03 -1.65
CA GLU A 140 -14.01 -6.72 -1.84
C GLU A 140 -13.58 -5.44 -1.09
N ILE A 141 -14.38 -4.39 -1.12
CA ILE A 141 -14.04 -3.09 -0.55
C ILE A 141 -14.43 -3.01 0.94
N LEU A 142 -15.73 -3.09 1.26
CA LEU A 142 -16.23 -2.97 2.62
C LEU A 142 -15.96 -4.24 3.44
N GLY A 143 -16.05 -5.41 2.82
CA GLY A 143 -15.75 -6.69 3.48
C GLY A 143 -14.31 -6.74 3.97
N SER A 144 -13.35 -6.31 3.16
CA SER A 144 -11.94 -6.19 3.54
C SER A 144 -11.74 -5.24 4.73
N LYS A 145 -12.34 -4.04 4.69
CA LYS A 145 -12.28 -3.08 5.81
C LYS A 145 -12.72 -3.72 7.12
N LYS A 146 -13.92 -4.32 7.12
CA LYS A 146 -14.49 -4.96 8.30
C LYS A 146 -13.65 -6.12 8.83
N GLU A 147 -13.07 -6.91 7.93
CA GLU A 147 -12.21 -8.04 8.30
C GLU A 147 -10.92 -7.54 8.98
N LEU A 148 -10.25 -6.53 8.41
CA LEU A 148 -9.06 -5.93 9.01
C LEU A 148 -9.38 -5.29 10.36
N GLU A 149 -10.43 -4.49 10.46
CA GLU A 149 -10.83 -3.81 11.69
C GLU A 149 -11.18 -4.80 12.80
N SER A 150 -11.93 -5.88 12.47
CA SER A 150 -12.34 -6.89 13.46
C SER A 150 -11.17 -7.72 14.02
N HIS A 151 -10.13 -7.98 13.21
CA HIS A 151 -8.97 -8.76 13.63
C HIS A 151 -7.90 -7.94 14.35
N LEU A 152 -7.82 -6.65 14.05
CA LEU A 152 -6.72 -5.79 14.50
C LEU A 152 -7.14 -4.80 15.61
N ASP A 153 -8.43 -4.65 15.87
CA ASP A 153 -8.98 -3.59 16.75
C ASP A 153 -8.40 -2.20 16.37
N TYR A 154 -8.46 -1.90 15.07
CA TYR A 154 -7.79 -0.78 14.42
C TYR A 154 -8.68 -0.20 13.33
N GLU A 155 -8.79 1.12 13.22
CA GLU A 155 -9.52 1.79 12.14
C GLU A 155 -8.75 1.74 10.82
N CYS A 156 -9.24 0.96 9.84
CA CYS A 156 -8.64 0.88 8.51
C CYS A 156 -9.11 2.06 7.64
N LYS A 157 -8.36 3.16 7.66
CA LYS A 157 -8.71 4.42 6.98
C LYS A 157 -8.44 4.41 5.47
N TYR A 158 -7.51 3.60 4.99
CA TYR A 158 -6.94 3.71 3.65
C TYR A 158 -7.08 2.43 2.86
N ILE A 159 -7.31 2.57 1.55
CA ILE A 159 -7.36 1.46 0.60
C ILE A 159 -6.47 1.76 -0.60
N SER A 160 -5.84 0.73 -1.15
CA SER A 160 -5.19 0.76 -2.47
C SER A 160 -5.86 -0.27 -3.37
N TRP A 161 -6.24 0.12 -4.60
CA TRP A 161 -6.81 -0.87 -5.51
C TRP A 161 -5.72 -1.74 -6.17
N PRO A 162 -5.99 -3.05 -6.36
CA PRO A 162 -5.06 -3.98 -6.97
C PRO A 162 -4.67 -3.62 -8.40
N PHE A 163 -3.45 -3.99 -8.80
CA PHE A 163 -2.81 -3.65 -10.08
C PHE A 163 -2.55 -2.15 -10.27
N GLY A 164 -3.39 -1.29 -9.73
CA GLY A 164 -3.14 0.13 -9.49
C GLY A 164 -3.16 1.04 -10.71
N THR A 165 -3.39 0.56 -11.95
CA THR A 165 -3.49 1.44 -13.11
C THR A 165 -4.87 2.13 -13.17
N LEU A 166 -4.99 3.22 -13.93
CA LEU A 166 -6.28 3.90 -14.10
C LEU A 166 -7.33 3.03 -14.81
N ALA A 167 -6.91 2.01 -15.55
CA ALA A 167 -7.82 1.05 -16.18
C ALA A 167 -8.33 -0.04 -15.21
N ASP A 168 -7.73 -0.14 -14.03
CA ASP A 168 -8.08 -1.15 -13.03
C ASP A 168 -9.16 -0.70 -12.06
N ALA A 169 -9.48 0.60 -12.03
CA ALA A 169 -10.55 1.18 -11.23
C ALA A 169 -11.45 2.07 -12.10
N ASP A 170 -12.68 2.24 -11.67
CA ASP A 170 -13.68 3.12 -12.28
C ASP A 170 -14.30 4.04 -11.21
N ASP A 171 -15.10 5.00 -11.66
CA ASP A 171 -15.75 5.97 -10.77
C ASP A 171 -16.68 5.30 -9.74
N GLU A 172 -17.30 4.17 -10.09
CA GLU A 172 -18.22 3.44 -9.20
C GLU A 172 -17.46 2.76 -8.06
N SER A 173 -16.34 2.10 -8.37
CA SER A 173 -15.49 1.47 -7.36
C SER A 173 -14.86 2.50 -6.41
N LEU A 174 -14.42 3.65 -6.94
CA LEU A 174 -13.88 4.74 -6.12
C LEU A 174 -14.95 5.37 -5.22
N LYS A 175 -16.16 5.59 -5.72
CA LYS A 175 -17.31 6.03 -4.91
C LYS A 175 -17.71 5.01 -3.85
N MET A 176 -17.61 3.72 -4.16
CA MET A 176 -17.87 2.67 -3.18
C MET A 176 -16.80 2.67 -2.08
N ALA A 177 -15.53 2.91 -2.38
CA ALA A 177 -14.50 3.07 -1.37
C ALA A 177 -14.81 4.25 -0.43
N GLU A 178 -15.20 5.41 -0.98
CA GLU A 178 -15.62 6.58 -0.21
C GLU A 178 -16.83 6.26 0.68
N SER A 179 -17.89 5.70 0.10
CA SER A 179 -19.12 5.35 0.83
C SER A 179 -18.95 4.22 1.85
N SER A 180 -17.89 3.43 1.72
CA SER A 180 -17.48 2.41 2.68
C SER A 180 -16.70 2.97 3.89
N GLY A 181 -16.48 4.29 3.94
CA GLY A 181 -15.84 4.97 5.05
C GLY A 181 -14.31 4.91 5.01
N TYR A 182 -13.70 4.71 3.84
CA TYR A 182 -12.27 4.99 3.68
C TYR A 182 -12.05 6.51 3.55
N THR A 183 -10.94 6.99 4.05
CA THR A 183 -10.54 8.40 3.98
C THR A 183 -9.85 8.73 2.66
N ALA A 184 -9.11 7.78 2.09
CA ALA A 184 -8.44 7.94 0.80
C ALA A 184 -8.21 6.61 0.09
N CYS A 185 -8.03 6.69 -1.25
CA CYS A 185 -7.77 5.55 -2.11
C CYS A 185 -6.56 5.80 -3.01
N PHE A 186 -5.66 4.81 -3.07
CA PHE A 186 -4.38 4.90 -3.76
C PHE A 186 -4.34 3.97 -4.98
N GLY A 187 -3.76 4.48 -6.08
CA GLY A 187 -3.37 3.68 -7.22
C GLY A 187 -1.86 3.39 -7.24
N ALA A 188 -1.39 2.71 -8.29
CA ALA A 188 0.02 2.51 -8.59
C ALA A 188 0.35 2.99 -10.02
N TYR A 189 -0.30 4.06 -10.45
CA TYR A 189 -0.01 4.72 -11.71
C TYR A 189 0.86 5.97 -11.47
N ARG A 190 1.66 6.31 -12.47
CA ARG A 190 2.50 7.52 -12.41
C ARG A 190 1.66 8.76 -12.62
N GLY A 191 1.84 9.75 -11.77
CA GLY A 191 1.12 11.02 -11.86
C GLY A 191 1.77 12.08 -10.99
N THR A 192 1.46 13.33 -11.28
CA THR A 192 1.88 14.46 -10.45
C THR A 192 0.85 14.66 -9.34
N ILE A 193 1.31 14.69 -8.12
CA ILE A 193 0.49 15.03 -6.95
C ILE A 193 0.44 16.55 -6.82
N ARG A 194 -0.76 17.11 -6.79
CA ARG A 194 -0.99 18.56 -6.63
C ARG A 194 -1.98 18.80 -5.49
N PRO A 195 -1.58 19.54 -4.45
CA PRO A 195 -2.47 19.92 -3.37
C PRO A 195 -3.77 20.54 -3.90
N LYS A 196 -4.89 20.19 -3.28
CA LYS A 196 -6.25 20.66 -3.63
C LYS A 196 -6.77 20.30 -5.02
N SER A 197 -5.95 19.65 -5.86
CA SER A 197 -6.34 19.25 -7.23
C SER A 197 -6.34 17.75 -7.43
N THR A 198 -5.42 17.02 -6.78
CA THR A 198 -5.41 15.55 -6.84
C THR A 198 -6.57 15.01 -5.99
N SER A 199 -7.39 14.15 -6.59
CA SER A 199 -8.46 13.46 -5.85
C SER A 199 -7.86 12.56 -4.77
N ILE A 200 -8.33 12.68 -3.53
CA ILE A 200 -7.92 11.79 -2.43
C ILE A 200 -8.42 10.35 -2.62
N PHE A 201 -9.37 10.12 -3.52
CA PHE A 201 -9.82 8.78 -3.92
C PHE A 201 -9.16 8.28 -5.21
N SER A 202 -8.13 8.97 -5.72
CA SER A 202 -7.30 8.51 -6.84
C SER A 202 -5.90 9.10 -6.72
N ILE A 203 -5.17 8.69 -5.68
CA ILE A 203 -3.82 9.20 -5.41
C ILE A 203 -2.81 8.38 -6.21
N PRO A 204 -2.03 9.01 -7.12
CA PRO A 204 -1.01 8.32 -7.87
C PRO A 204 0.18 7.95 -6.98
N ARG A 205 0.83 6.83 -7.28
CA ARG A 205 2.07 6.39 -6.64
C ARG A 205 3.07 5.94 -7.69
N HIS A 206 4.35 6.16 -7.43
CA HIS A 206 5.42 5.61 -8.26
C HIS A 206 5.85 4.26 -7.71
N HIS A 207 5.63 3.21 -8.49
CA HIS A 207 6.19 1.89 -8.19
C HIS A 207 7.71 1.90 -8.34
N PHE A 208 8.40 1.24 -7.43
CA PHE A 208 9.82 0.89 -7.56
C PHE A 208 10.12 -0.47 -6.91
N GLU A 209 11.14 -1.14 -7.42
CA GLU A 209 11.63 -2.39 -6.86
C GLU A 209 12.86 -2.14 -5.99
N ALA A 210 12.99 -2.91 -4.90
CA ALA A 210 14.07 -2.71 -3.92
C ALA A 210 15.49 -2.80 -4.52
N GLN A 211 15.67 -3.62 -5.57
CA GLN A 211 16.94 -3.79 -6.29
C GLN A 211 17.24 -2.70 -7.32
N TRP A 212 16.33 -1.74 -7.54
CA TRP A 212 16.60 -0.67 -8.50
C TRP A 212 17.72 0.23 -8.00
N PRO A 213 18.56 0.76 -8.92
CA PRO A 213 19.55 1.76 -8.54
C PRO A 213 18.88 2.95 -7.85
N ALA A 214 19.42 3.37 -6.71
CA ALA A 214 18.88 4.50 -5.96
C ALA A 214 18.79 5.81 -6.80
N SER A 215 19.67 5.98 -7.81
CA SER A 215 19.59 7.09 -8.76
C SER A 215 18.33 7.04 -9.64
N HIS A 216 17.87 5.83 -9.99
CA HIS A 216 16.66 5.64 -10.77
C HIS A 216 15.41 6.01 -9.96
N VAL A 217 15.32 5.53 -8.72
CA VAL A 217 14.22 5.89 -7.80
C VAL A 217 14.20 7.41 -7.58
N MET A 218 15.36 8.02 -7.35
CA MET A 218 15.50 9.48 -7.19
C MET A 218 15.06 10.28 -8.42
N TYR A 219 15.19 9.73 -9.62
CA TYR A 219 14.71 10.40 -10.84
C TYR A 219 13.20 10.58 -10.84
N PHE A 220 12.45 9.60 -10.36
CA PHE A 220 10.98 9.66 -10.26
C PHE A 220 10.48 10.38 -9.01
N ALA A 221 11.29 10.48 -7.98
CA ALA A 221 10.97 11.16 -6.72
C ALA A 221 11.34 12.67 -6.71
N ARG A 222 11.56 13.27 -7.87
CA ARG A 222 11.93 14.70 -8.03
C ARG A 222 10.74 15.64 -8.03
#